data_192861014e6ffe985d730fc40637ae61
#
_entry.id   192861014e6ffe985d730fc40637ae61
#
_cell.length_a   1.000
_cell.length_b   1.000
_cell.length_c   1.000
_cell.angle_alpha   90.00
_cell.angle_beta   90.00
_cell.angle_gamma   90.00
#
_symmetry.space_group_name_H-M   'P 1'
#
loop_
_entity.id
_entity.type
_entity.pdbx_description
1 polymer ?
#
loop_
_entity_poly.entity_id
_entity_poly.type
_entity_poly.pdbx_seq_one_letter_code
_entity_poly.pdbx_strand_id
1 'polypeptide(L)'
;MHANNLPQNNFVSQDTNIPAIAECKNEIIPEKTLKTIKLSDQNQSQSQSTPQVYKGDFKCLTTVKNVYSDWKRGKALLVDIRDVKLYNKNKIPNSINLPLYMLKVKNSLQNRPLVLVNKGTQLAILEQSCQALKEKGFKQIAVLQDGLKAWSDAGYPITGDKMAIQGFSDLTPAELMGIINERDWVFIDLDHSSKALRHLISVPSVIEYSEDLASLSEELAAFKATRKPGVITGFLVISQDGRQNGIIKKRFQDFGIKDVYYLSGGVSGFKRFAQTHAAQVERLRKGFQVRMGCNG
;
A
#
# COMPACT_ATOMS: atom_id res chain seq x y z
N MET A 1 34.09 44.59 -36.95
CA MET A 1 34.31 43.80 -38.18
C MET A 1 34.94 42.49 -37.81
N HIS A 2 34.16 41.43 -37.73
CA HIS A 2 34.55 40.04 -37.99
C HIS A 2 33.28 39.19 -37.84
N ALA A 3 32.78 38.76 -39.00
CA ALA A 3 31.69 37.84 -39.14
C ALA A 3 32.19 36.42 -38.90
N ASN A 4 31.51 35.67 -38.03
CA ASN A 4 31.75 34.22 -37.87
C ASN A 4 30.69 33.45 -38.66
N ASN A 5 31.16 32.77 -39.72
CA ASN A 5 30.45 31.81 -40.53
C ASN A 5 30.24 30.54 -39.72
N LEU A 6 28.99 30.10 -39.60
CA LEU A 6 28.59 28.74 -39.16
C LEU A 6 28.43 27.86 -40.40
N PRO A 7 28.90 26.60 -40.38
CA PRO A 7 28.71 25.70 -41.52
C PRO A 7 27.28 25.15 -41.60
N GLN A 8 26.72 25.19 -42.81
CA GLN A 8 25.45 24.54 -43.14
C GLN A 8 25.65 23.02 -43.25
N ASN A 9 24.96 22.25 -42.42
CA ASN A 9 24.88 20.79 -42.56
C ASN A 9 23.78 20.43 -43.57
N ASN A 10 24.18 19.92 -44.72
CA ASN A 10 23.36 19.25 -45.68
C ASN A 10 22.87 17.91 -45.11
N PHE A 11 21.58 17.81 -44.77
CA PHE A 11 20.95 16.52 -44.53
C PHE A 11 20.52 15.90 -45.89
N VAL A 12 21.22 14.84 -46.28
CA VAL A 12 20.83 13.94 -47.35
C VAL A 12 19.64 13.12 -46.86
N SER A 13 18.51 13.22 -47.55
CA SER A 13 17.33 12.38 -47.35
C SER A 13 17.66 10.95 -47.80
N GLN A 14 17.76 10.03 -46.84
CA GLN A 14 17.72 8.59 -47.14
C GLN A 14 16.29 8.12 -47.17
N ASP A 15 15.88 7.60 -48.32
CA ASP A 15 14.62 6.88 -48.55
C ASP A 15 14.53 5.70 -47.57
N THR A 16 13.67 5.81 -46.57
CA THR A 16 13.26 4.65 -45.77
C THR A 16 12.05 3.99 -46.43
N ASN A 17 12.31 2.86 -47.11
CA ASN A 17 11.28 1.90 -47.49
C ASN A 17 10.55 1.40 -46.23
N ILE A 18 9.40 1.96 -45.94
CA ILE A 18 8.46 1.43 -44.95
C ILE A 18 7.74 0.26 -45.65
N PRO A 19 7.84 -0.99 -45.16
CA PRO A 19 7.07 -2.08 -45.73
C PRO A 19 5.59 -1.83 -45.55
N ALA A 20 4.81 -2.02 -46.59
CA ALA A 20 3.37 -1.92 -46.61
C ALA A 20 2.74 -2.69 -45.44
N ILE A 21 1.90 -1.99 -44.68
CA ILE A 21 1.12 -2.58 -43.57
C ILE A 21 0.23 -3.66 -44.18
N ALA A 22 0.42 -4.89 -43.75
CA ALA A 22 -0.38 -6.03 -44.16
C ALA A 22 -1.87 -5.75 -43.91
N GLU A 23 -2.69 -5.98 -44.93
CA GLU A 23 -4.15 -5.89 -44.84
C GLU A 23 -4.67 -6.77 -43.70
N CYS A 24 -5.35 -6.17 -42.74
CA CYS A 24 -6.09 -6.89 -41.70
C CYS A 24 -7.22 -7.68 -42.37
N LYS A 25 -7.06 -8.97 -42.51
CA LYS A 25 -8.19 -9.86 -42.84
C LYS A 25 -9.15 -9.89 -41.67
N ASN A 26 -10.42 -9.56 -41.91
CA ASN A 26 -11.52 -9.68 -40.97
C ASN A 26 -11.72 -11.19 -40.61
N GLU A 27 -10.98 -11.68 -39.65
CA GLU A 27 -11.36 -12.93 -38.98
C GLU A 27 -12.29 -12.54 -37.81
N ILE A 28 -13.59 -12.80 -38.03
CA ILE A 28 -14.60 -12.80 -36.97
C ILE A 28 -14.21 -13.90 -36.00
N ILE A 29 -13.61 -13.53 -34.87
CA ILE A 29 -13.34 -14.49 -33.78
C ILE A 29 -14.71 -14.93 -33.25
N PRO A 30 -15.04 -16.24 -33.28
CA PRO A 30 -16.33 -16.73 -32.83
C PRO A 30 -16.53 -16.36 -31.36
N GLU A 31 -17.74 -15.93 -31.02
CA GLU A 31 -18.16 -15.49 -29.68
C GLU A 31 -17.82 -16.49 -28.54
N LYS A 32 -17.54 -17.74 -28.88
CA LYS A 32 -17.08 -18.78 -27.97
C LYS A 32 -15.65 -18.58 -27.45
N THR A 33 -14.77 -17.88 -28.14
CA THR A 33 -13.37 -17.66 -27.72
C THR A 33 -13.25 -16.52 -26.71
N LEU A 34 -14.23 -15.61 -26.67
CA LEU A 34 -14.30 -14.52 -25.68
C LEU A 34 -14.74 -14.98 -24.27
N LYS A 35 -15.24 -16.21 -24.15
CA LYS A 35 -15.66 -16.79 -22.85
C LYS A 35 -14.51 -17.33 -22.00
N THR A 36 -13.29 -17.33 -22.48
CA THR A 36 -12.15 -17.96 -21.78
C THR A 36 -11.22 -16.96 -21.08
N ILE A 37 -11.45 -15.63 -21.23
CA ILE A 37 -10.84 -14.62 -20.34
C ILE A 37 -11.89 -14.24 -19.29
N LYS A 38 -12.26 -15.20 -18.48
CA LYS A 38 -12.93 -14.92 -17.21
C LYS A 38 -11.87 -14.42 -16.25
N LEU A 39 -11.71 -13.08 -16.15
CA LEU A 39 -11.57 -12.52 -14.81
C LEU A 39 -12.81 -13.07 -14.07
N SER A 40 -12.57 -13.84 -13.02
CA SER A 40 -13.57 -14.55 -12.27
C SER A 40 -14.79 -13.65 -12.00
N ASP A 41 -15.81 -13.77 -12.85
CA ASP A 41 -17.14 -13.32 -12.56
C ASP A 41 -17.67 -14.21 -11.42
N GLN A 42 -17.39 -13.83 -10.19
CA GLN A 42 -18.15 -14.26 -9.05
C GLN A 42 -19.43 -13.41 -8.97
N ASN A 43 -20.26 -13.54 -9.98
CA ASN A 43 -21.68 -13.31 -9.85
C ASN A 43 -22.32 -14.69 -9.67
N GLN A 44 -22.47 -15.11 -8.44
CA GLN A 44 -23.59 -15.99 -8.08
C GLN A 44 -23.79 -16.00 -6.58
N SER A 45 -25.06 -15.77 -6.22
CA SER A 45 -25.67 -15.96 -4.90
C SER A 45 -25.08 -15.08 -3.78
N GLN A 46 -25.92 -14.13 -3.37
CA GLN A 46 -25.87 -13.41 -2.11
C GLN A 46 -25.89 -14.40 -0.92
N SER A 47 -24.78 -15.04 -0.67
CA SER A 47 -24.38 -15.39 0.66
C SER A 47 -23.46 -14.26 1.11
N GLN A 48 -23.81 -13.58 2.18
CA GLN A 48 -22.98 -12.61 2.87
C GLN A 48 -21.68 -13.33 3.31
N SER A 49 -20.72 -13.48 2.39
CA SER A 49 -19.39 -13.93 2.75
C SER A 49 -18.74 -12.77 3.50
N THR A 50 -18.59 -12.92 4.80
CA THR A 50 -17.68 -12.10 5.60
C THR A 50 -16.36 -11.97 4.84
N PRO A 51 -15.81 -10.75 4.70
CA PRO A 51 -14.54 -10.55 4.01
C PRO A 51 -13.50 -11.46 4.65
N GLN A 52 -12.89 -12.32 3.85
CA GLN A 52 -11.81 -13.16 4.36
C GLN A 52 -10.59 -12.26 4.59
N VAL A 53 -10.34 -11.94 5.85
CA VAL A 53 -9.09 -11.34 6.28
C VAL A 53 -7.96 -12.30 5.90
N TYR A 54 -6.89 -11.77 5.32
CA TYR A 54 -5.71 -12.55 4.97
C TYR A 54 -5.20 -13.30 6.20
N LYS A 55 -5.29 -14.61 6.17
CA LYS A 55 -4.73 -15.52 7.17
C LYS A 55 -3.37 -16.00 6.66
N GLY A 56 -2.35 -15.18 6.81
CA GLY A 56 -0.97 -15.54 6.48
C GLY A 56 -0.28 -16.18 7.65
N ASP A 57 0.69 -17.04 7.35
CA ASP A 57 1.58 -17.61 8.34
C ASP A 57 2.77 -16.64 8.56
N PHE A 58 2.49 -15.46 9.05
CA PHE A 58 3.40 -14.30 9.16
C PHE A 58 4.76 -14.62 9.82
N LYS A 59 5.46 -15.62 9.30
CA LYS A 59 6.76 -16.12 9.80
C LYS A 59 7.92 -15.16 9.61
N CYS A 60 7.73 -14.17 8.72
CA CYS A 60 8.75 -13.14 8.48
C CYS A 60 8.56 -11.90 9.32
N LEU A 61 7.38 -11.66 9.89
CA LEU A 61 7.13 -10.43 10.64
C LEU A 61 7.91 -10.44 11.96
N THR A 62 8.49 -9.29 12.28
CA THR A 62 9.17 -9.05 13.56
C THR A 62 8.74 -7.72 14.16
N THR A 63 8.73 -7.65 15.49
CA THR A 63 8.26 -6.47 16.21
C THR A 63 9.27 -5.32 16.13
N VAL A 64 8.78 -4.09 16.22
CA VAL A 64 9.62 -2.90 16.23
C VAL A 64 10.66 -2.91 17.37
N LYS A 65 10.30 -3.47 18.54
CA LYS A 65 11.21 -3.58 19.70
C LYS A 65 12.41 -4.48 19.39
N ASN A 66 12.18 -5.63 18.76
CA ASN A 66 13.25 -6.56 18.37
C ASN A 66 14.16 -5.91 17.31
N VAL A 67 13.56 -5.30 16.27
CA VAL A 67 14.33 -4.63 15.22
C VAL A 67 15.18 -3.50 15.78
N TYR A 68 14.63 -2.66 16.66
CA TYR A 68 15.38 -1.57 17.29
C TYR A 68 16.59 -2.10 18.09
N SER A 69 16.39 -3.18 18.85
CA SER A 69 17.47 -3.82 19.60
C SER A 69 18.61 -4.30 18.70
N ASP A 70 18.28 -4.93 17.57
CA ASP A 70 19.28 -5.44 16.63
C ASP A 70 19.95 -4.31 15.85
N TRP A 71 19.19 -3.30 15.41
CA TRP A 71 19.70 -2.10 14.76
C TRP A 71 20.68 -1.34 15.65
N LYS A 72 20.32 -1.10 16.92
CA LYS A 72 21.17 -0.39 17.87
C LYS A 72 22.51 -1.09 18.12
N ARG A 73 22.53 -2.42 18.03
CA ARG A 73 23.74 -3.24 18.17
C ARG A 73 24.48 -3.48 16.84
N GLY A 74 24.03 -2.89 15.74
CA GLY A 74 24.61 -3.13 14.41
C GLY A 74 24.45 -4.56 13.90
N LYS A 75 23.55 -5.37 14.48
CA LYS A 75 23.33 -6.76 14.11
C LYS A 75 22.48 -6.95 12.87
N ALA A 76 21.61 -6.00 12.55
CA ALA A 76 20.73 -6.06 11.38
C ALA A 76 20.90 -4.84 10.46
N LEU A 77 20.90 -5.07 9.16
CA LEU A 77 20.83 -4.04 8.15
C LEU A 77 19.35 -3.77 7.80
N LEU A 78 18.90 -2.54 8.01
CA LEU A 78 17.56 -2.12 7.63
C LEU A 78 17.55 -1.76 6.14
N VAL A 79 16.67 -2.40 5.39
CA VAL A 79 16.50 -2.20 3.95
C VAL A 79 15.15 -1.54 3.71
N ASP A 80 15.17 -0.25 3.44
CA ASP A 80 13.98 0.51 3.06
C ASP A 80 13.66 0.22 1.60
N ILE A 81 12.53 -0.43 1.36
CA ILE A 81 12.11 -0.86 0.04
C ILE A 81 11.22 0.15 -0.69
N ARG A 82 10.94 1.29 -0.07
CA ARG A 82 10.14 2.36 -0.67
C ARG A 82 10.86 3.00 -1.85
N ASP A 83 10.07 3.77 -2.63
CA ASP A 83 10.63 4.66 -3.66
C ASP A 83 11.71 5.59 -3.07
N VAL A 84 12.75 5.84 -3.84
CA VAL A 84 13.90 6.67 -3.43
C VAL A 84 13.50 8.10 -3.04
N LYS A 85 12.45 8.66 -3.66
CA LYS A 85 11.93 9.99 -3.28
C LYS A 85 11.34 9.99 -1.87
N LEU A 86 10.65 8.91 -1.48
CA LEU A 86 10.11 8.73 -0.13
C LEU A 86 11.22 8.48 0.89
N TYR A 87 12.21 7.66 0.54
CA TYR A 87 13.38 7.41 1.37
C TYR A 87 14.18 8.68 1.65
N ASN A 88 14.36 9.54 0.64
CA ASN A 88 15.08 10.79 0.79
C ASN A 88 14.33 11.83 1.65
N LYS A 89 12.99 11.75 1.71
CA LYS A 89 12.20 12.60 2.59
C LYS A 89 12.36 12.25 4.06
N ASN A 90 12.40 10.96 4.37
CA ASN A 90 12.57 10.46 5.73
C ASN A 90 13.04 9.01 5.71
N LYS A 91 13.86 8.64 6.68
CA LYS A 91 14.44 7.29 6.79
C LYS A 91 14.89 6.99 8.20
N ILE A 92 15.03 5.71 8.52
CA ILE A 92 15.74 5.27 9.71
C ILE A 92 17.25 5.52 9.46
N PRO A 93 17.98 6.13 10.41
CA PRO A 93 19.41 6.30 10.27
C PRO A 93 20.13 4.98 9.98
N ASN A 94 21.17 5.01 9.14
CA ASN A 94 21.95 3.84 8.73
C ASN A 94 21.15 2.74 7.98
N SER A 95 19.92 3.01 7.55
CA SER A 95 19.23 2.14 6.59
C SER A 95 19.74 2.39 5.17
N ILE A 96 19.57 1.39 4.31
CA ILE A 96 19.81 1.54 2.87
C ILE A 96 18.50 1.53 2.11
N ASN A 97 18.43 2.24 0.98
CA ASN A 97 17.28 2.15 0.08
C ASN A 97 17.57 1.13 -1.02
N LEU A 98 16.78 0.07 -1.05
CA LEU A 98 16.91 -0.97 -2.06
C LEU A 98 15.55 -1.58 -2.36
N PRO A 99 14.88 -1.18 -3.45
CA PRO A 99 13.61 -1.75 -3.86
C PRO A 99 13.65 -3.28 -3.99
N LEU A 100 12.53 -3.96 -3.72
CA LEU A 100 12.45 -5.43 -3.68
C LEU A 100 12.99 -6.11 -4.95
N TYR A 101 12.74 -5.54 -6.15
CA TYR A 101 13.21 -6.10 -7.40
C TYR A 101 14.74 -6.08 -7.51
N MET A 102 15.38 -5.05 -6.95
CA MET A 102 16.84 -4.97 -6.88
C MET A 102 17.43 -5.89 -5.82
N LEU A 103 16.75 -6.02 -4.68
CA LEU A 103 17.18 -6.92 -3.61
C LEU A 103 17.26 -8.38 -4.10
N LYS A 104 16.31 -8.80 -4.93
CA LYS A 104 16.23 -10.17 -5.48
C LYS A 104 17.48 -10.62 -6.26
N VAL A 105 18.31 -9.68 -6.72
CA VAL A 105 19.53 -9.96 -7.51
C VAL A 105 20.83 -9.61 -6.74
N LYS A 106 20.73 -9.22 -5.46
CA LYS A 106 21.88 -8.83 -4.62
C LYS A 106 22.38 -9.99 -3.77
N ASN A 107 23.01 -10.98 -4.40
CA ASN A 107 23.52 -12.20 -3.73
C ASN A 107 24.50 -11.90 -2.58
N SER A 108 25.24 -10.77 -2.66
CA SER A 108 26.16 -10.35 -1.58
C SER A 108 25.47 -10.05 -0.25
N LEU A 109 24.16 -9.89 -0.25
CA LEU A 109 23.36 -9.64 0.97
C LEU A 109 22.75 -10.91 1.58
N GLN A 110 22.83 -12.07 0.93
CA GLN A 110 22.16 -13.31 1.36
C GLN A 110 22.61 -13.80 2.74
N ASN A 111 23.86 -13.55 3.12
CA ASN A 111 24.42 -13.97 4.42
C ASN A 111 24.34 -12.90 5.51
N ARG A 112 23.76 -11.73 5.22
CA ARG A 112 23.60 -10.64 6.19
C ARG A 112 22.21 -10.68 6.82
N PRO A 113 22.09 -10.41 8.12
CA PRO A 113 20.78 -10.19 8.75
C PRO A 113 20.13 -8.93 8.16
N LEU A 114 18.98 -9.09 7.51
CA LEU A 114 18.22 -8.03 6.86
C LEU A 114 16.85 -7.86 7.48
N VAL A 115 16.41 -6.62 7.60
CA VAL A 115 15.02 -6.30 7.94
C VAL A 115 14.45 -5.38 6.87
N LEU A 116 13.42 -5.84 6.19
CA LEU A 116 12.68 -5.05 5.20
C LEU A 116 11.80 -4.02 5.91
N VAL A 117 11.87 -2.80 5.44
CA VAL A 117 11.12 -1.66 5.98
C VAL A 117 10.34 -0.98 4.86
N ASN A 118 9.04 -0.76 5.10
CA ASN A 118 8.20 0.08 4.27
C ASN A 118 7.45 1.13 5.12
N LYS A 119 6.39 1.75 4.60
CA LYS A 119 5.56 2.71 5.37
C LYS A 119 4.83 2.04 6.55
N GLY A 120 4.45 0.77 6.45
CA GLY A 120 3.64 0.02 7.42
C GLY A 120 2.38 -0.61 6.82
N THR A 121 2.31 -0.68 5.49
CA THR A 121 1.21 -1.24 4.71
C THR A 121 1.72 -2.40 3.84
N GLN A 122 0.81 -3.10 3.15
CA GLN A 122 1.14 -4.20 2.23
C GLN A 122 1.88 -5.38 2.90
N LEU A 123 1.47 -5.73 4.11
CA LEU A 123 2.12 -6.78 4.91
C LEU A 123 2.07 -8.15 4.24
N ALA A 124 0.95 -8.49 3.58
CA ALA A 124 0.80 -9.75 2.86
C ALA A 124 1.83 -9.88 1.72
N ILE A 125 2.00 -8.81 0.93
CA ILE A 125 2.98 -8.78 -0.17
C ILE A 125 4.41 -8.88 0.38
N LEU A 126 4.69 -8.21 1.50
CA LEU A 126 6.00 -8.25 2.13
C LEU A 126 6.32 -9.63 2.71
N GLU A 127 5.35 -10.28 3.35
CA GLU A 127 5.50 -11.64 3.84
C GLU A 127 5.84 -12.61 2.71
N GLN A 128 5.06 -12.58 1.61
CA GLN A 128 5.32 -13.40 0.42
C GLN A 128 6.71 -13.11 -0.19
N SER A 129 7.08 -11.82 -0.26
CA SER A 129 8.39 -11.43 -0.79
C SER A 129 9.54 -11.91 0.10
N CYS A 130 9.35 -11.88 1.41
CA CYS A 130 10.33 -12.41 2.36
C CYS A 130 10.49 -13.92 2.21
N GLN A 131 9.39 -14.68 2.09
CA GLN A 131 9.46 -16.13 1.85
C GLN A 131 10.19 -16.45 0.54
N ALA A 132 9.87 -15.77 -0.54
CA ALA A 132 10.56 -15.93 -1.83
C ALA A 132 12.05 -15.55 -1.76
N LEU A 133 12.44 -14.61 -0.91
CA LEU A 133 13.85 -14.28 -0.70
C LEU A 133 14.56 -15.37 0.12
N LYS A 134 13.90 -15.97 1.11
CA LYS A 134 14.44 -17.13 1.83
C LYS A 134 14.72 -18.32 0.90
N GLU A 135 13.79 -18.60 -0.01
CA GLU A 135 13.97 -19.64 -1.05
C GLU A 135 15.15 -19.33 -1.99
N LYS A 136 15.45 -18.05 -2.22
CA LYS A 136 16.63 -17.60 -2.97
C LYS A 136 17.94 -17.57 -2.17
N GLY A 137 17.94 -18.04 -0.92
CA GLY A 137 19.15 -18.18 -0.11
C GLY A 137 19.43 -17.02 0.85
N PHE A 138 18.50 -16.09 1.07
CA PHE A 138 18.62 -15.09 2.13
C PHE A 138 18.37 -15.74 3.49
N LYS A 139 19.43 -16.03 4.23
CA LYS A 139 19.36 -16.88 5.43
C LYS A 139 18.67 -16.20 6.61
N GLN A 140 18.85 -14.90 6.77
CA GLN A 140 18.36 -14.12 7.89
C GLN A 140 17.66 -12.87 7.38
N ILE A 141 16.39 -13.03 7.01
CA ILE A 141 15.57 -11.93 6.51
C ILE A 141 14.24 -11.89 7.27
N ALA A 142 13.85 -10.69 7.68
CA ALA A 142 12.59 -10.40 8.35
C ALA A 142 11.93 -9.15 7.77
N VAL A 143 10.70 -8.89 8.16
CA VAL A 143 9.91 -7.71 7.79
C VAL A 143 9.55 -6.97 9.07
N LEU A 144 9.82 -5.68 9.14
CA LEU A 144 9.36 -4.85 10.24
C LEU A 144 7.83 -4.71 10.17
N GLN A 145 7.14 -5.34 11.11
CA GLN A 145 5.69 -5.20 11.23
C GLN A 145 5.33 -3.73 11.43
N ASP A 146 4.33 -3.25 10.67
CA ASP A 146 3.88 -1.85 10.65
C ASP A 146 4.97 -0.82 10.29
N GLY A 147 6.12 -1.26 9.80
CA GLY A 147 7.14 -0.48 9.11
C GLY A 147 7.55 0.80 9.83
N LEU A 148 7.73 1.86 9.05
CA LEU A 148 8.09 3.20 9.57
C LEU A 148 7.04 3.78 10.50
N LYS A 149 5.75 3.41 10.35
CA LYS A 149 4.71 3.84 11.30
C LYS A 149 5.02 3.30 12.70
N ALA A 150 5.22 2.00 12.86
CA ALA A 150 5.53 1.41 14.16
C ALA A 150 6.83 1.95 14.75
N TRP A 151 7.83 2.19 13.91
CA TRP A 151 9.10 2.78 14.33
C TRP A 151 8.91 4.20 14.86
N SER A 152 8.11 5.02 14.17
CA SER A 152 7.77 6.38 14.59
C SER A 152 6.93 6.39 15.87
N ASP A 153 5.91 5.54 15.95
CA ASP A 153 5.02 5.44 17.11
C ASP A 153 5.76 4.99 18.37
N ALA A 154 6.83 4.21 18.21
CA ALA A 154 7.73 3.81 19.30
C ALA A 154 8.67 4.96 19.73
N GLY A 155 8.71 6.08 19.01
CA GLY A 155 9.61 7.20 19.30
C GLY A 155 11.06 6.95 18.93
N TYR A 156 11.34 5.99 18.05
CA TYR A 156 12.70 5.66 17.64
C TYR A 156 13.24 6.65 16.59
N PRO A 157 14.57 6.78 16.45
CA PRO A 157 15.18 7.80 15.58
C PRO A 157 14.75 7.68 14.11
N ILE A 158 14.24 8.77 13.57
CA ILE A 158 13.98 8.97 12.13
C ILE A 158 14.59 10.30 11.73
N THR A 159 15.28 10.33 10.59
CA THR A 159 15.80 11.57 10.00
C THR A 159 14.93 12.01 8.83
N GLY A 160 14.82 13.32 8.63
CA GLY A 160 14.13 13.91 7.49
C GLY A 160 12.98 14.85 7.85
N ASP A 161 12.04 15.00 6.92
CA ASP A 161 10.91 15.91 7.02
C ASP A 161 9.90 15.46 8.10
N LYS A 162 9.72 16.30 9.13
CA LYS A 162 8.81 16.03 10.25
C LYS A 162 7.35 15.88 9.81
N MET A 163 6.90 16.65 8.83
CA MET A 163 5.53 16.54 8.31
C MET A 163 5.30 15.22 7.60
N ALA A 164 6.27 14.78 6.81
CA ALA A 164 6.22 13.48 6.15
C ALA A 164 6.26 12.30 7.16
N ILE A 165 6.97 12.46 8.28
CA ILE A 165 6.98 11.47 9.38
C ILE A 165 5.60 11.39 10.04
N GLN A 166 4.97 12.52 10.32
CA GLN A 166 3.62 12.55 10.88
C GLN A 166 2.58 11.89 9.97
N GLY A 167 2.81 11.89 8.65
CA GLY A 167 1.94 11.26 7.66
C GLY A 167 2.01 9.73 7.58
N PHE A 168 2.86 9.05 8.36
CA PHE A 168 2.95 7.58 8.27
C PHE A 168 1.67 6.86 8.66
N SER A 169 0.89 7.41 9.58
CA SER A 169 -0.40 6.86 9.99
C SER A 169 -1.58 7.27 9.11
N ASP A 170 -1.38 8.16 8.13
CA ASP A 170 -2.45 8.57 7.22
C ASP A 170 -2.58 7.57 6.07
N LEU A 171 -3.80 7.09 5.83
CA LEU A 171 -4.14 6.24 4.71
C LEU A 171 -4.99 7.00 3.72
N THR A 172 -4.53 7.07 2.48
CA THR A 172 -5.38 7.50 1.38
C THR A 172 -6.45 6.44 1.09
N PRO A 173 -7.56 6.79 0.46
CA PRO A 173 -8.57 5.81 0.02
C PRO A 173 -7.98 4.66 -0.81
N ALA A 174 -7.03 4.96 -1.69
CA ALA A 174 -6.35 3.95 -2.51
C ALA A 174 -5.50 2.99 -1.67
N GLU A 175 -4.72 3.52 -0.71
CA GLU A 175 -3.95 2.70 0.23
C GLU A 175 -4.86 1.80 1.07
N LEU A 176 -5.96 2.34 1.61
CA LEU A 176 -6.93 1.56 2.39
C LEU A 176 -7.52 0.42 1.57
N MET A 177 -7.96 0.68 0.33
CA MET A 177 -8.47 -0.36 -0.57
C MET A 177 -7.44 -1.45 -0.84
N GLY A 178 -6.17 -1.08 -1.00
CA GLY A 178 -5.09 -2.05 -1.24
C GLY A 178 -4.78 -2.96 -0.05
N ILE A 179 -5.15 -2.56 1.16
CA ILE A 179 -4.82 -3.30 2.41
C ILE A 179 -6.04 -3.69 3.23
N ILE A 180 -7.25 -3.45 2.75
CA ILE A 180 -8.49 -3.69 3.51
C ILE A 180 -8.60 -5.14 3.99
N ASN A 181 -8.13 -6.09 3.20
CA ASN A 181 -8.16 -7.52 3.51
C ASN A 181 -6.90 -8.02 4.27
N GLU A 182 -5.90 -7.16 4.52
CA GLU A 182 -4.68 -7.57 5.23
C GLU A 182 -4.85 -7.59 6.75
N ARG A 183 -5.88 -6.92 7.26
CA ARG A 183 -6.10 -6.73 8.69
C ARG A 183 -7.56 -6.96 9.04
N ASP A 184 -7.77 -7.36 10.27
CA ASP A 184 -9.07 -7.27 10.89
C ASP A 184 -9.26 -5.86 11.43
N TRP A 185 -9.96 -5.04 10.64
CA TRP A 185 -10.14 -3.63 10.93
C TRP A 185 -11.21 -3.37 11.97
N VAL A 186 -10.92 -2.44 12.87
CA VAL A 186 -11.87 -1.81 13.77
C VAL A 186 -11.89 -0.31 13.43
N PHE A 187 -13.06 0.20 13.08
CA PHE A 187 -13.21 1.60 12.76
C PHE A 187 -13.58 2.39 14.01
N ILE A 188 -12.87 3.49 14.26
CA ILE A 188 -13.16 4.48 15.29
C ILE A 188 -13.90 5.61 14.58
N ASP A 189 -15.20 5.69 14.76
CA ASP A 189 -16.09 6.60 14.04
C ASP A 189 -16.33 7.88 14.84
N LEU A 190 -15.86 9.02 14.33
CA LEU A 190 -15.91 10.29 15.02
C LEU A 190 -17.29 10.98 14.95
N ASP A 191 -18.09 10.68 13.93
CA ASP A 191 -19.31 11.43 13.59
C ASP A 191 -20.39 10.57 12.92
N HIS A 192 -20.44 9.28 13.25
CA HIS A 192 -21.39 8.31 12.69
C HIS A 192 -21.33 8.14 11.17
N SER A 193 -20.19 8.47 10.57
CA SER A 193 -19.99 8.42 9.11
C SER A 193 -19.76 7.00 8.57
N SER A 194 -19.47 6.02 9.43
CA SER A 194 -19.24 4.61 9.06
C SER A 194 -20.39 4.00 8.28
N LYS A 195 -21.62 4.39 8.57
CA LYS A 195 -22.84 3.90 7.88
C LYS A 195 -22.73 4.10 6.37
N ALA A 196 -22.12 5.21 5.94
CA ALA A 196 -21.96 5.54 4.54
C ALA A 196 -20.85 4.73 3.83
N LEU A 197 -19.91 4.13 4.58
CA LEU A 197 -18.89 3.23 4.03
C LEU A 197 -19.41 1.80 3.83
N ARG A 198 -20.41 1.36 4.58
CA ARG A 198 -20.94 -0.02 4.53
C ARG A 198 -21.42 -0.47 3.15
N HIS A 199 -21.79 0.48 2.29
CA HIS A 199 -22.18 0.21 0.90
C HIS A 199 -20.97 0.10 -0.07
N LEU A 200 -19.77 0.48 0.36
CA LEU A 200 -18.59 0.54 -0.48
C LEU A 200 -17.57 -0.53 -0.09
N ILE A 201 -17.45 -0.81 1.19
CA ILE A 201 -16.57 -1.82 1.76
C ILE A 201 -17.27 -2.52 2.92
N SER A 202 -16.89 -3.75 3.19
CA SER A 202 -17.33 -4.42 4.40
C SER A 202 -16.65 -3.77 5.60
N VAL A 203 -17.47 -3.24 6.51
CA VAL A 203 -17.03 -2.63 7.78
C VAL A 203 -17.28 -3.64 8.90
N PRO A 204 -16.23 -4.29 9.43
CA PRO A 204 -16.44 -5.44 10.32
C PRO A 204 -16.83 -5.03 11.74
N SER A 205 -16.13 -4.07 12.33
CA SER A 205 -16.36 -3.61 13.71
C SER A 205 -16.23 -2.09 13.77
N VAL A 206 -17.09 -1.44 14.54
CA VAL A 206 -17.09 0.02 14.72
C VAL A 206 -17.16 0.32 16.21
N ILE A 207 -16.28 1.21 16.66
CA ILE A 207 -16.32 1.87 17.95
C ILE A 207 -16.78 3.30 17.67
N GLU A 208 -17.88 3.72 18.29
CA GLU A 208 -18.28 5.12 18.27
C GLU A 208 -17.35 5.92 19.19
N TYR A 209 -16.70 6.93 18.63
CA TYR A 209 -15.75 7.73 19.38
C TYR A 209 -16.44 8.49 20.50
N SER A 210 -15.91 8.35 21.70
CA SER A 210 -16.22 9.20 22.85
C SER A 210 -14.98 10.02 23.24
N GLU A 211 -15.19 11.09 23.98
CA GLU A 211 -14.07 11.89 24.48
C GLU A 211 -13.32 11.22 25.64
N ASP A 212 -13.87 10.14 26.18
CA ASP A 212 -13.22 9.31 27.21
C ASP A 212 -12.16 8.41 26.56
N LEU A 213 -10.93 8.90 26.54
CA LEU A 213 -9.79 8.19 25.98
C LEU A 213 -9.34 7.00 26.82
N ALA A 214 -9.68 6.95 28.10
CA ALA A 214 -9.36 5.82 28.96
C ALA A 214 -10.22 4.62 28.55
N SER A 215 -11.53 4.80 28.46
CA SER A 215 -12.47 3.79 27.97
C SER A 215 -12.11 3.33 26.54
N LEU A 216 -11.82 4.27 25.65
CA LEU A 216 -11.38 3.92 24.28
C LEU A 216 -10.12 3.05 24.29
N SER A 217 -9.12 3.41 25.11
CA SER A 217 -7.87 2.65 25.22
C SER A 217 -8.12 1.22 25.70
N GLU A 218 -9.01 1.02 26.65
CA GLU A 218 -9.41 -0.30 27.15
C GLU A 218 -10.14 -1.11 26.07
N GLU A 219 -11.06 -0.51 25.35
CA GLU A 219 -11.73 -1.15 24.20
C GLU A 219 -10.74 -1.61 23.13
N LEU A 220 -9.80 -0.75 22.73
CA LEU A 220 -8.77 -1.11 21.75
C LEU A 220 -7.89 -2.26 22.23
N ALA A 221 -7.55 -2.28 23.52
CA ALA A 221 -6.80 -3.38 24.14
C ALA A 221 -7.60 -4.69 24.14
N ALA A 222 -8.88 -4.63 24.50
CA ALA A 222 -9.78 -5.78 24.48
C ALA A 222 -9.93 -6.36 23.06
N PHE A 223 -10.08 -5.52 22.03
CA PHE A 223 -10.09 -5.98 20.64
C PHE A 223 -8.79 -6.70 20.25
N LYS A 224 -7.62 -6.19 20.67
CA LYS A 224 -6.33 -6.87 20.42
C LYS A 224 -6.26 -8.23 21.12
N ALA A 225 -6.72 -8.31 22.35
CA ALA A 225 -6.65 -9.54 23.18
C ALA A 225 -7.54 -10.67 22.66
N THR A 226 -8.65 -10.35 22.02
CA THR A 226 -9.63 -11.36 21.53
C THR A 226 -9.27 -11.96 20.17
N ARG A 227 -8.21 -11.49 19.51
CA ARG A 227 -7.86 -11.90 18.15
C ARG A 227 -7.16 -13.26 18.10
N LYS A 228 -7.47 -14.02 17.05
CA LYS A 228 -6.84 -15.31 16.80
C LYS A 228 -5.37 -15.11 16.38
N PRO A 229 -4.47 -16.04 16.72
CA PRO A 229 -3.10 -16.04 16.19
C PRO A 229 -3.09 -15.97 14.65
N GLY A 230 -2.18 -15.20 14.07
CA GLY A 230 -2.05 -15.02 12.62
C GLY A 230 -3.01 -13.97 12.02
N VAL A 231 -3.78 -13.26 12.84
CA VAL A 231 -4.61 -12.13 12.41
C VAL A 231 -4.03 -10.82 12.94
N ILE A 232 -3.79 -9.88 12.07
CA ILE A 232 -3.31 -8.54 12.44
C ILE A 232 -4.52 -7.62 12.61
N THR A 233 -4.70 -7.03 13.80
CA THR A 233 -5.72 -6.01 14.02
C THR A 233 -5.25 -4.66 13.48
N GLY A 234 -6.12 -3.94 12.82
CA GLY A 234 -5.92 -2.55 12.42
C GLY A 234 -6.98 -1.65 13.01
N PHE A 235 -6.60 -0.49 13.52
CA PHE A 235 -7.54 0.55 13.97
C PHE A 235 -7.51 1.72 12.99
N LEU A 236 -8.68 2.16 12.55
CA LEU A 236 -8.81 3.24 11.58
C LEU A 236 -9.79 4.29 12.07
N VAL A 237 -9.29 5.50 12.31
CA VAL A 237 -10.14 6.67 12.56
C VAL A 237 -10.79 7.11 11.25
N ILE A 238 -12.10 7.25 11.30
CA ILE A 238 -12.92 7.75 10.20
C ILE A 238 -13.79 8.92 10.66
N SER A 239 -14.01 9.84 9.76
CA SER A 239 -14.97 10.94 9.89
C SER A 239 -15.49 11.30 8.50
N GLN A 240 -16.48 12.19 8.45
CA GLN A 240 -17.10 12.58 7.17
C GLN A 240 -16.10 13.13 6.15
N ASP A 241 -15.13 13.97 6.57
CA ASP A 241 -14.21 14.69 5.66
C ASP A 241 -12.73 14.62 6.05
N GLY A 242 -12.38 14.00 7.17
CA GLY A 242 -11.01 13.84 7.65
C GLY A 242 -10.38 15.12 8.23
N ARG A 243 -11.10 16.23 8.35
CA ARG A 243 -10.54 17.50 8.84
C ARG A 243 -10.09 17.43 10.30
N GLN A 244 -10.75 16.62 11.10
CA GLN A 244 -10.42 16.42 12.50
C GLN A 244 -9.21 15.52 12.74
N ASN A 245 -8.71 14.81 11.73
CA ASN A 245 -7.63 13.82 11.88
C ASN A 245 -6.41 14.37 12.60
N GLY A 246 -5.98 15.61 12.30
CA GLY A 246 -4.81 16.23 12.95
C GLY A 246 -5.01 16.45 14.45
N ILE A 247 -6.18 16.92 14.85
CA ILE A 247 -6.53 17.18 16.26
C ILE A 247 -6.62 15.85 17.01
N ILE A 248 -7.35 14.87 16.47
CA ILE A 248 -7.53 13.56 17.08
C ILE A 248 -6.20 12.82 17.18
N LYS A 249 -5.37 12.87 16.14
CA LYS A 249 -4.03 12.27 16.12
C LYS A 249 -3.18 12.81 17.28
N LYS A 250 -3.13 14.14 17.44
CA LYS A 250 -2.40 14.76 18.54
C LYS A 250 -2.96 14.31 19.90
N ARG A 251 -4.27 14.34 20.08
CA ARG A 251 -4.94 13.92 21.30
C ARG A 251 -4.63 12.47 21.66
N PHE A 252 -4.67 11.56 20.68
CA PHE A 252 -4.33 10.15 20.87
C PHE A 252 -2.86 9.98 21.23
N GLN A 253 -1.95 10.69 20.56
CA GLN A 253 -0.52 10.66 20.87
C GLN A 253 -0.22 11.15 22.27
N ASP A 254 -0.81 12.28 22.68
CA ASP A 254 -0.65 12.88 24.03
C ASP A 254 -1.16 11.92 25.13
N PHE A 255 -2.21 11.15 24.85
CA PHE A 255 -2.76 10.15 25.78
C PHE A 255 -2.00 8.80 25.73
N GLY A 256 -1.19 8.58 24.70
CA GLY A 256 -0.45 7.31 24.51
C GLY A 256 -1.17 6.25 23.69
N ILE A 257 -2.29 6.55 23.03
CA ILE A 257 -2.96 5.68 22.06
C ILE A 257 -2.13 5.65 20.78
N LYS A 258 -1.60 4.49 20.44
CA LYS A 258 -0.73 4.22 19.29
C LYS A 258 -1.36 3.17 18.38
N ASP A 259 -0.69 2.84 17.27
CA ASP A 259 -1.13 1.82 16.30
C ASP A 259 -2.46 2.12 15.61
N VAL A 260 -2.82 3.40 15.49
CA VAL A 260 -4.04 3.86 14.84
C VAL A 260 -3.70 4.51 13.50
N TYR A 261 -4.51 4.23 12.50
CA TYR A 261 -4.49 4.87 11.18
C TYR A 261 -5.62 5.90 11.05
N TYR A 262 -5.49 6.81 10.10
CA TYR A 262 -6.44 7.90 9.87
C TYR A 262 -6.80 7.98 8.39
N LEU A 263 -8.09 7.93 8.05
CA LEU A 263 -8.53 8.00 6.66
C LEU A 263 -8.42 9.43 6.13
N SER A 264 -7.50 9.66 5.21
CA SER A 264 -7.30 10.95 4.56
C SER A 264 -8.51 11.34 3.71
N GLY A 265 -9.04 12.55 3.94
CA GLY A 265 -10.24 13.05 3.27
C GLY A 265 -11.53 12.37 3.73
N GLY A 266 -11.46 11.52 4.76
CA GLY A 266 -12.62 10.87 5.37
C GLY A 266 -13.48 10.06 4.41
N VAL A 267 -14.71 9.80 4.80
CA VAL A 267 -15.69 9.05 4.01
C VAL A 267 -16.01 9.74 2.69
N SER A 268 -16.05 11.07 2.68
CA SER A 268 -16.27 11.84 1.44
C SER A 268 -15.13 11.65 0.43
N GLY A 269 -13.88 11.64 0.90
CA GLY A 269 -12.72 11.34 0.06
C GLY A 269 -12.75 9.93 -0.49
N PHE A 270 -13.15 8.96 0.34
CA PHE A 270 -13.30 7.57 -0.08
C PHE A 270 -14.38 7.39 -1.14
N LYS A 271 -15.54 8.03 -0.98
CA LYS A 271 -16.62 8.00 -1.99
C LYS A 271 -16.17 8.56 -3.33
N ARG A 272 -15.51 9.73 -3.33
CA ARG A 272 -14.97 10.31 -4.57
C ARG A 272 -13.97 9.38 -5.25
N PHE A 273 -13.06 8.80 -4.49
CA PHE A 273 -12.10 7.81 -5.00
C PHE A 273 -12.82 6.61 -5.63
N ALA A 274 -13.79 6.00 -4.95
CA ALA A 274 -14.52 4.85 -5.45
C ALA A 274 -15.26 5.16 -6.76
N GLN A 275 -15.92 6.33 -6.85
CA GLN A 275 -16.59 6.79 -8.06
C GLN A 275 -15.63 7.01 -9.22
N THR A 276 -14.49 7.69 -8.97
CA THR A 276 -13.46 7.95 -9.99
C THR A 276 -12.83 6.65 -10.47
N HIS A 277 -12.52 5.74 -9.55
CA HIS A 277 -11.94 4.45 -9.88
C HIS A 277 -12.90 3.58 -10.71
N ALA A 278 -14.17 3.52 -10.34
CA ALA A 278 -15.20 2.80 -11.12
C ALA A 278 -15.34 3.39 -12.55
N ALA A 279 -15.38 4.72 -12.67
CA ALA A 279 -15.44 5.40 -13.97
C ALA A 279 -14.17 5.13 -14.82
N GLN A 280 -13.00 5.07 -14.20
CA GLN A 280 -11.75 4.75 -14.88
C GLN A 280 -11.72 3.32 -15.40
N VAL A 281 -12.11 2.35 -14.56
CA VAL A 281 -12.24 0.94 -14.97
C VAL A 281 -13.21 0.80 -16.14
N GLU A 282 -14.36 1.46 -16.09
CA GLU A 282 -15.35 1.42 -17.18
C GLU A 282 -14.82 2.05 -18.47
N ARG A 283 -14.09 3.18 -18.39
CA ARG A 283 -13.43 3.79 -19.56
C ARG A 283 -12.39 2.86 -20.18
N LEU A 284 -11.57 2.20 -19.37
CA LEU A 284 -10.59 1.23 -19.85
C LEU A 284 -11.28 0.05 -20.53
N ARG A 285 -12.35 -0.47 -19.95
CA ARG A 285 -13.17 -1.55 -20.54
C ARG A 285 -13.74 -1.15 -21.90
N LYS A 286 -14.33 0.04 -22.02
CA LYS A 286 -14.85 0.57 -23.29
C LYS A 286 -13.74 0.86 -24.28
N GLY A 287 -12.63 1.44 -23.87
CA GLY A 287 -11.47 1.72 -24.72
C GLY A 287 -10.80 0.45 -25.27
N PHE A 288 -10.86 -0.65 -24.54
CA PHE A 288 -10.38 -1.96 -25.00
C PHE A 288 -11.31 -2.54 -26.09
N GLN A 289 -12.62 -2.36 -25.92
CA GLN A 289 -13.62 -2.80 -26.93
C GLN A 289 -13.49 -2.01 -28.25
N VAL A 290 -13.21 -0.70 -28.20
CA VAL A 290 -13.02 0.14 -29.39
C VAL A 290 -11.71 -0.15 -30.13
N ARG A 291 -10.66 -0.56 -29.44
CA ARG A 291 -9.39 -0.95 -30.07
C ARG A 291 -9.37 -2.36 -30.68
N MET A 292 -10.32 -3.21 -30.32
CA MET A 292 -10.52 -4.52 -30.93
C MET A 292 -11.42 -4.47 -32.16
N GLY A 293 -12.13 -3.38 -32.38
CA GLY A 293 -12.84 -3.10 -33.62
C GLY A 293 -11.90 -2.36 -34.56
N CYS A 294 -11.34 -3.02 -35.56
CA CYS A 294 -10.76 -2.33 -36.70
C CYS A 294 -11.91 -1.54 -37.35
N ASN A 295 -11.97 -0.23 -37.13
CA ASN A 295 -12.83 0.59 -37.96
C ASN A 295 -12.23 0.60 -39.37
N GLY A 296 -13.00 0.07 -40.33
CA GLY A 296 -12.70 0.13 -41.74
C GLY A 296 -12.72 1.55 -42.27
#